data_2a787de3404ea6b2cbcacaa70e16a379
#
_entry.id   2a787de3404ea6b2cbcacaa70e16a379
#
_cell.length_a   1.000
_cell.length_b   1.000
_cell.length_c   1.000
_cell.angle_alpha   90.00
_cell.angle_beta   90.00
_cell.angle_gamma   90.00
#
_symmetry.space_group_name_H-M   'P 1'
#
loop_
_entity.id
_entity.type
_entity.pdbx_description
1 polymer ?
#
loop_
_entity_poly.entity_id
_entity_poly.type
_entity_poly.pdbx_seq_one_letter_code
_entity_poly.pdbx_strand_id
1 'polypeptide(L)'
;MSVCRQLLVRHRGLDPTAWTALHALARLCGDDPPAALARAALWEFTWEGDADARLRSWVAGANWFANPNRDRATWRQSAGDATDLEAGAALAGGGVGSAGPGAYLVTAWRGADDAPEHESAACRVLGRPVRLRRGQVWWLAAAAGDAGRILAPGGAAARLLANPHSESARRVVGALPVPLLGDEPEGADGGAPGGERR
;
A
#
# COMPACT_ATOMS: atom_id res chain seq x y z
N MET A 1 -25.13 -3.82 5.04
CA MET A 1 -24.03 -4.50 4.31
C MET A 1 -22.88 -3.51 4.24
N SER A 2 -21.70 -3.92 4.70
CA SER A 2 -20.52 -3.05 4.67
C SER A 2 -19.95 -2.97 3.26
N VAL A 3 -19.65 -1.78 2.80
CA VAL A 3 -19.04 -1.49 1.49
C VAL A 3 -17.64 -0.95 1.72
N CYS A 4 -16.66 -1.52 1.02
CA CYS A 4 -15.30 -1.01 1.01
C CYS A 4 -14.91 -0.57 -0.41
N ARG A 5 -14.22 0.56 -0.50
CA ARG A 5 -13.59 1.06 -1.74
C ARG A 5 -12.18 1.49 -1.45
N GLN A 6 -11.29 1.13 -2.35
CA GLN A 6 -9.89 1.54 -2.29
C GLN A 6 -9.59 2.48 -3.45
N LEU A 7 -8.78 3.49 -3.15
CA LEU A 7 -8.18 4.38 -4.13
C LEU A 7 -6.67 4.24 -4.02
N LEU A 8 -6.04 3.73 -5.06
CA LEU A 8 -4.60 3.73 -5.23
C LEU A 8 -4.19 4.96 -6.03
N VAL A 9 -3.25 5.72 -5.49
CA VAL A 9 -2.72 6.93 -6.13
C VAL A 9 -1.22 6.79 -6.34
N ARG A 10 -0.79 6.69 -7.58
CA ARG A 10 0.61 6.57 -7.97
C ARG A 10 1.07 7.72 -8.85
N HIS A 11 2.35 7.94 -8.91
CA HIS A 11 2.96 8.86 -9.87
C HIS A 11 2.67 8.42 -11.32
N ARG A 12 2.43 9.37 -12.23
CA ARG A 12 2.27 9.08 -13.66
C ARG A 12 3.58 8.71 -14.34
N GLY A 13 4.67 9.35 -13.91
CA GLY A 13 6.02 9.05 -14.37
C GLY A 13 6.82 8.30 -13.31
N LEU A 14 8.14 8.45 -13.37
CA LEU A 14 9.04 7.89 -12.37
C LEU A 14 8.71 8.48 -10.98
N ASP A 15 8.46 7.60 -10.01
CA ASP A 15 8.35 8.01 -8.60
C ASP A 15 9.75 8.11 -8.00
N PRO A 16 10.23 9.32 -7.62
CA PRO A 16 11.57 9.50 -7.07
C PRO A 16 11.80 8.71 -5.78
N THR A 17 10.74 8.54 -4.97
CA THR A 17 10.82 7.77 -3.72
C THR A 17 10.99 6.28 -4.01
N ALA A 18 10.21 5.73 -4.94
CA ALA A 18 10.35 4.34 -5.34
C ALA A 18 11.72 4.09 -5.99
N TRP A 19 12.20 5.01 -6.82
CA TRP A 19 13.52 4.91 -7.43
C TRP A 19 14.65 4.92 -6.41
N THR A 20 14.62 5.84 -5.44
CA THR A 20 15.61 5.91 -4.36
C THR A 20 15.59 4.66 -3.48
N ALA A 21 14.40 4.20 -3.12
CA ALA A 21 14.22 2.99 -2.32
C ALA A 21 14.71 1.73 -3.05
N LEU A 22 14.47 1.62 -4.37
CA LEU A 22 14.95 0.52 -5.20
C LEU A 22 16.48 0.42 -5.16
N HIS A 23 17.18 1.54 -5.33
CA HIS A 23 18.65 1.56 -5.28
C HIS A 23 19.21 1.26 -3.88
N ALA A 24 18.52 1.70 -2.83
CA ALA A 24 18.91 1.34 -1.47
C ALA A 24 18.71 -0.16 -1.20
N LEU A 25 17.59 -0.72 -1.63
CA LEU A 25 17.31 -2.16 -1.51
C LEU A 25 18.29 -3.01 -2.30
N ALA A 26 18.68 -2.59 -3.52
CA ALA A 26 19.66 -3.31 -4.33
C ALA A 26 21.01 -3.44 -3.61
N ARG A 27 21.39 -2.45 -2.81
CA ARG A 27 22.62 -2.52 -1.99
C ARG A 27 22.44 -3.38 -0.73
N LEU A 28 21.26 -3.45 -0.16
CA LEU A 28 20.99 -4.18 1.09
C LEU A 28 20.69 -5.67 0.86
N CYS A 29 20.14 -6.03 -0.29
CA CYS A 29 19.69 -7.39 -0.59
C CYS A 29 20.78 -8.27 -1.23
N GLY A 30 21.98 -7.73 -1.52
CA GLY A 30 23.12 -8.49 -1.98
C GLY A 30 22.84 -9.33 -3.23
N ASP A 31 22.82 -10.66 -3.06
CA ASP A 31 22.68 -11.62 -4.17
C ASP A 31 21.25 -11.75 -4.72
N ASP A 32 20.24 -11.20 -4.04
CA ASP A 32 18.85 -11.24 -4.48
C ASP A 32 18.24 -9.82 -4.54
N PRO A 33 18.75 -8.96 -5.44
CA PRO A 33 18.29 -7.59 -5.52
C PRO A 33 16.90 -7.50 -6.16
N PRO A 34 16.09 -6.49 -5.79
CA PRO A 34 14.85 -6.22 -6.52
C PRO A 34 15.14 -5.77 -7.94
N ALA A 35 14.35 -6.26 -8.90
CA ALA A 35 14.40 -5.82 -10.31
C ALA A 35 13.55 -4.58 -10.53
N ALA A 36 12.43 -4.48 -9.79
CA ALA A 36 11.49 -3.38 -9.95
C ALA A 36 10.82 -3.05 -8.61
N LEU A 37 10.49 -1.79 -8.42
CA LEU A 37 9.76 -1.30 -7.26
C LEU A 37 8.78 -0.22 -7.70
N ALA A 38 7.54 -0.31 -7.25
CA ALA A 38 6.52 0.72 -7.40
C ALA A 38 5.90 1.07 -6.06
N ARG A 39 5.32 2.27 -5.97
CA ARG A 39 4.61 2.74 -4.80
C ARG A 39 3.32 3.44 -5.19
N ALA A 40 2.28 3.24 -4.36
CA ALA A 40 1.07 4.06 -4.39
C ALA A 40 0.66 4.45 -2.96
N ALA A 41 0.10 5.64 -2.80
CA ALA A 41 -0.70 5.96 -1.64
C ALA A 41 -2.01 5.15 -1.72
N LEU A 42 -2.43 4.62 -0.59
CA LEU A 42 -3.69 3.87 -0.45
C LEU A 42 -4.64 4.66 0.43
N TRP A 43 -5.86 4.85 -0.06
CA TRP A 43 -6.99 5.35 0.70
C TRP A 43 -8.07 4.29 0.71
N GLU A 44 -8.56 3.93 1.88
CA GLU A 44 -9.61 2.93 2.04
C GLU A 44 -10.82 3.55 2.73
N PHE A 45 -11.95 3.53 2.02
CA PHE A 45 -13.22 4.08 2.46
C PHE A 45 -14.15 2.92 2.80
N THR A 46 -14.69 2.90 4.02
CA THR A 46 -15.64 1.87 4.48
C THR A 46 -16.89 2.52 5.05
N TRP A 47 -18.07 2.04 4.65
CA TRP A 47 -19.36 2.51 5.17
C TRP A 47 -20.43 1.43 5.08
N GLU A 48 -21.55 1.62 5.77
CA GLU A 48 -22.72 0.75 5.66
C GLU A 48 -23.68 1.27 4.59
N GLY A 49 -24.27 0.35 3.81
CA GLY A 49 -25.25 0.63 2.78
C GLY A 49 -24.79 0.30 1.36
N ASP A 50 -25.30 1.02 0.37
CA ASP A 50 -25.00 0.79 -1.03
C ASP A 50 -23.78 1.58 -1.51
N ALA A 51 -23.19 1.12 -2.62
CA ALA A 51 -22.13 1.86 -3.30
C ALA A 51 -22.65 3.23 -3.77
N ASP A 52 -21.88 4.27 -3.53
CA ASP A 52 -22.29 5.64 -3.79
C ASP A 52 -21.38 6.32 -4.84
N ALA A 53 -21.96 6.69 -5.98
CA ALA A 53 -21.23 7.38 -7.04
C ALA A 53 -20.75 8.78 -6.63
N ARG A 54 -21.40 9.41 -5.63
CA ARG A 54 -21.01 10.73 -5.11
C ARG A 54 -19.61 10.72 -4.53
N LEU A 55 -19.19 9.61 -3.87
CA LEU A 55 -17.83 9.47 -3.35
C LEU A 55 -16.80 9.62 -4.47
N ARG A 56 -16.99 8.92 -5.58
CA ARG A 56 -16.05 8.99 -6.72
C ARG A 56 -15.99 10.39 -7.32
N SER A 57 -17.13 11.03 -7.49
CA SER A 57 -17.22 12.40 -8.02
C SER A 57 -16.52 13.39 -7.10
N TRP A 58 -16.74 13.28 -5.78
CA TRP A 58 -16.09 14.14 -4.81
C TRP A 58 -14.57 13.93 -4.78
N VAL A 59 -14.09 12.69 -4.74
CA VAL A 59 -12.66 12.38 -4.74
C VAL A 59 -11.98 12.87 -6.02
N ALA A 60 -12.64 12.76 -7.17
CA ALA A 60 -12.11 13.26 -8.45
C ALA A 60 -11.97 14.78 -8.48
N GLY A 61 -12.82 15.50 -7.77
CA GLY A 61 -12.77 16.97 -7.64
C GLY A 61 -11.84 17.47 -6.52
N ALA A 62 -11.40 16.57 -5.64
CA ALA A 62 -10.60 16.95 -4.47
C ALA A 62 -9.11 16.67 -4.71
N ASN A 63 -8.32 17.72 -4.90
CA ASN A 63 -6.87 17.61 -5.15
C ASN A 63 -6.07 17.02 -3.97
N TRP A 64 -6.70 16.77 -2.85
CA TRP A 64 -6.04 16.18 -1.66
C TRP A 64 -5.65 14.72 -1.87
N PHE A 65 -6.46 13.96 -2.61
CA PHE A 65 -6.21 12.53 -2.82
C PHE A 65 -5.18 12.32 -3.93
N ALA A 66 -5.31 13.07 -5.02
CA ALA A 66 -4.45 12.95 -6.18
C ALA A 66 -4.34 14.30 -6.91
N ASN A 67 -3.13 14.65 -7.33
CA ASN A 67 -2.93 15.76 -8.26
C ASN A 67 -3.08 15.23 -9.69
N PRO A 68 -4.12 15.63 -10.46
CA PRO A 68 -4.40 15.06 -11.78
C PRO A 68 -3.30 15.27 -12.80
N ASN A 69 -2.41 16.25 -12.59
CA ASN A 69 -1.27 16.52 -13.47
C ASN A 69 -0.09 15.60 -13.18
N ARG A 70 0.05 15.14 -11.95
CA ARG A 70 1.19 14.35 -11.47
C ARG A 70 0.83 12.90 -11.23
N ASP A 71 -0.38 12.64 -10.76
CA ASP A 71 -0.76 11.37 -10.21
C ASP A 71 -1.80 10.66 -11.11
N ARG A 72 -1.85 9.34 -11.02
CA ARG A 72 -2.89 8.48 -11.57
C ARG A 72 -3.61 7.80 -10.41
N ALA A 73 -4.92 7.94 -10.40
CA ALA A 73 -5.80 7.33 -9.42
C ALA A 73 -6.50 6.10 -10.01
N THR A 74 -6.46 4.99 -9.30
CA THR A 74 -7.10 3.73 -9.68
C THR A 74 -8.02 3.28 -8.55
N TRP A 75 -9.31 3.14 -8.86
CA TRP A 75 -10.31 2.63 -7.92
C TRP A 75 -10.35 1.11 -7.93
N ARG A 76 -10.48 0.53 -6.72
CA ARG A 76 -10.63 -0.91 -6.52
C ARG A 76 -11.81 -1.20 -5.59
N GLN A 77 -12.51 -2.29 -5.85
CA GLN A 77 -13.64 -2.78 -5.06
C GLN A 77 -13.55 -4.28 -4.77
N SER A 78 -12.63 -4.97 -5.44
CA SER A 78 -12.39 -6.40 -5.28
C SER A 78 -10.90 -6.72 -5.42
N ALA A 79 -10.50 -7.90 -4.96
CA ALA A 79 -9.13 -8.38 -5.11
C ALA A 79 -8.72 -8.58 -6.58
N GLY A 80 -9.69 -8.82 -7.48
CA GLY A 80 -9.43 -8.98 -8.91
C GLY A 80 -9.20 -7.67 -9.69
N ASP A 81 -9.45 -6.52 -9.05
CA ASP A 81 -9.27 -5.24 -9.73
C ASP A 81 -7.79 -4.91 -9.89
N ALA A 82 -7.44 -4.33 -11.04
CA ALA A 82 -6.07 -3.94 -11.35
C ALA A 82 -5.51 -2.93 -10.32
N THR A 83 -4.22 -3.03 -10.06
CA THR A 83 -3.48 -2.07 -9.22
C THR A 83 -2.76 -1.00 -10.05
N ASP A 84 -2.47 -1.29 -11.30
CA ASP A 84 -1.64 -0.48 -12.23
C ASP A 84 -0.23 -0.16 -11.68
N LEU A 85 0.21 -0.81 -10.60
CA LEU A 85 1.50 -0.51 -9.97
C LEU A 85 2.67 -0.91 -10.85
N GLU A 86 2.58 -2.06 -11.50
CA GLU A 86 3.62 -2.58 -12.38
C GLU A 86 3.95 -1.61 -13.52
N ALA A 87 2.92 -0.97 -14.09
CA ALA A 87 3.08 -0.02 -15.20
C ALA A 87 3.81 1.28 -14.81
N GLY A 88 4.04 1.52 -13.52
CA GLY A 88 4.71 2.71 -12.99
C GLY A 88 5.96 2.37 -12.19
N ALA A 89 6.46 1.13 -12.29
CA ALA A 89 7.59 0.70 -11.47
C ALA A 89 8.91 1.34 -11.94
N ALA A 90 9.73 1.73 -10.97
CA ALA A 90 11.13 2.03 -11.19
C ALA A 90 11.88 0.69 -11.46
N LEU A 91 12.76 0.67 -12.43
CA LEU A 91 13.50 -0.52 -12.85
C LEU A 91 14.96 -0.39 -12.45
N ALA A 92 15.55 -1.45 -11.94
CA ALA A 92 16.96 -1.55 -11.62
C ALA A 92 17.76 -2.01 -12.86
N GLY A 93 17.85 -1.14 -13.89
CA GLY A 93 18.68 -1.43 -15.08
C GLY A 93 18.03 -2.38 -16.09
N GLY A 94 17.60 -1.85 -17.21
CA GLY A 94 17.43 -2.57 -18.46
C GLY A 94 16.26 -3.56 -18.56
N GLY A 95 15.05 -3.08 -18.71
CA GLY A 95 13.97 -3.82 -19.33
C GLY A 95 13.11 -4.71 -18.41
N VAL A 96 11.82 -4.60 -18.58
CA VAL A 96 10.77 -5.38 -17.87
C VAL A 96 10.77 -6.88 -18.27
N GLY A 97 11.74 -7.33 -19.05
CA GLY A 97 11.68 -8.63 -19.76
C GLY A 97 11.78 -9.89 -18.91
N SER A 98 12.06 -9.83 -17.61
CA SER A 98 12.25 -11.02 -16.81
C SER A 98 11.93 -10.89 -15.31
N ALA A 99 11.18 -9.88 -14.90
CA ALA A 99 10.76 -9.82 -13.52
C ALA A 99 9.78 -10.96 -13.23
N GLY A 100 10.09 -11.76 -12.20
CA GLY A 100 9.19 -12.78 -11.67
C GLY A 100 7.89 -12.18 -11.10
N PRO A 101 6.98 -13.03 -10.61
CA PRO A 101 5.75 -12.57 -9.98
C PRO A 101 6.07 -11.63 -8.82
N GLY A 102 5.43 -10.46 -8.83
CA GLY A 102 5.60 -9.46 -7.78
C GLY A 102 4.90 -9.82 -6.48
N ALA A 103 5.36 -9.22 -5.40
CA ALA A 103 4.70 -9.24 -4.10
C ALA A 103 4.47 -7.81 -3.59
N TYR A 104 3.56 -7.68 -2.62
CA TYR A 104 3.22 -6.38 -2.05
C TYR A 104 3.65 -6.29 -0.59
N LEU A 105 4.12 -5.11 -0.21
CA LEU A 105 4.18 -4.68 1.18
C LEU A 105 3.16 -3.56 1.37
N VAL A 106 2.25 -3.76 2.28
CA VAL A 106 1.25 -2.76 2.65
C VAL A 106 1.63 -2.17 3.97
N THR A 107 1.72 -0.86 4.05
CA THR A 107 1.93 -0.14 5.29
C THR A 107 0.70 0.67 5.64
N ALA A 108 0.37 0.72 6.92
CA ALA A 108 -0.73 1.51 7.45
C ALA A 108 -0.25 2.25 8.71
N TRP A 109 -0.72 3.46 8.92
CA TRP A 109 -0.44 4.22 10.13
C TRP A 109 -1.06 3.53 11.35
N ARG A 110 -0.32 3.47 12.46
CA ARG A 110 -0.74 2.87 13.75
C ARG A 110 -1.48 3.86 14.63
N GLY A 111 -2.04 4.89 14.17
CA GLY A 111 -2.79 5.86 14.95
C GLY A 111 -4.24 5.89 14.54
N ALA A 112 -5.10 6.23 15.46
CA ALA A 112 -6.44 6.67 15.11
C ALA A 112 -6.29 7.98 14.32
N ASP A 113 -6.99 8.06 13.19
CA ASP A 113 -7.27 9.30 12.48
C ASP A 113 -6.10 10.05 11.84
N ASP A 114 -5.50 9.40 10.89
CA ASP A 114 -4.50 10.00 10.02
C ASP A 114 -5.08 11.11 9.09
N ALA A 115 -6.40 11.20 9.00
CA ALA A 115 -7.07 12.20 8.19
C ALA A 115 -8.50 12.52 8.67
N PRO A 116 -8.73 12.98 9.91
CA PRO A 116 -10.07 13.20 10.47
C PRO A 116 -10.87 14.24 9.66
N GLU A 117 -10.19 15.21 9.05
CA GLU A 117 -10.83 16.20 8.18
C GLU A 117 -11.39 15.57 6.90
N HIS A 118 -10.64 14.65 6.31
CA HIS A 118 -11.04 13.93 5.09
C HIS A 118 -12.19 12.95 5.40
N GLU A 119 -12.14 12.26 6.54
CA GLU A 119 -13.20 11.40 7.01
C GLU A 119 -14.50 12.19 7.25
N SER A 120 -14.41 13.31 7.97
CA SER A 120 -15.53 14.22 8.20
C SER A 120 -16.11 14.76 6.89
N ALA A 121 -15.27 15.05 5.90
CA ALA A 121 -15.72 15.49 4.58
C ALA A 121 -16.43 14.36 3.83
N ALA A 122 -15.90 13.13 3.86
CA ALA A 122 -16.54 11.96 3.27
C ALA A 122 -17.92 11.68 3.90
N CYS A 123 -18.03 11.78 5.22
CA CYS A 123 -19.31 11.65 5.95
C CYS A 123 -20.34 12.66 5.47
N ARG A 124 -19.96 13.94 5.31
CA ARG A 124 -20.86 14.96 4.78
C ARG A 124 -21.31 14.69 3.35
N VAL A 125 -20.40 14.25 2.48
CA VAL A 125 -20.71 13.96 1.07
C VAL A 125 -21.68 12.79 0.94
N LEU A 126 -21.47 11.72 1.71
CA LEU A 126 -22.31 10.54 1.68
C LEU A 126 -23.57 10.66 2.53
N GLY A 127 -23.64 11.61 3.47
CA GLY A 127 -24.74 11.76 4.42
C GLY A 127 -24.83 10.60 5.40
N ARG A 128 -23.74 9.92 5.67
CA ARG A 128 -23.64 8.75 6.55
C ARG A 128 -22.22 8.61 7.11
N PRO A 129 -22.04 7.84 8.21
CA PRO A 129 -20.71 7.54 8.72
C PRO A 129 -19.86 6.82 7.65
N VAL A 130 -18.65 7.31 7.46
CA VAL A 130 -17.62 6.73 6.60
C VAL A 130 -16.37 6.62 7.43
N ARG A 131 -15.73 5.47 7.43
CA ARG A 131 -14.39 5.29 7.97
C ARG A 131 -13.39 5.44 6.85
N LEU A 132 -12.41 6.30 7.05
CA LEU A 132 -11.32 6.53 6.12
C LEU A 132 -10.00 6.10 6.75
N ARG A 133 -9.27 5.24 6.06
CA ARG A 133 -7.93 4.83 6.45
C ARG A 133 -6.95 5.17 5.34
N ARG A 134 -5.72 5.42 5.74
CA ARG A 134 -4.62 5.73 4.84
C ARG A 134 -3.46 4.77 5.06
N GLY A 135 -2.78 4.45 3.95
CA GLY A 135 -1.58 3.63 3.96
C GLY A 135 -0.78 3.83 2.69
N GLN A 136 0.17 2.94 2.49
CA GLN A 136 0.93 2.84 1.25
C GLN A 136 0.97 1.39 0.79
N VAL A 137 1.01 1.20 -0.51
CA VAL A 137 1.25 -0.09 -1.14
C VAL A 137 2.55 0.01 -1.91
N TRP A 138 3.48 -0.87 -1.59
CA TRP A 138 4.69 -1.11 -2.34
C TRP A 138 4.54 -2.39 -3.12
N TRP A 139 4.78 -2.37 -4.40
CA TRP A 139 4.90 -3.55 -5.24
C TRP A 139 6.37 -3.77 -5.59
N LEU A 140 6.86 -4.99 -5.44
CA LEU A 140 8.24 -5.36 -5.69
C LEU A 140 8.29 -6.62 -6.53
N ALA A 141 9.14 -6.62 -7.55
CA ALA A 141 9.54 -7.82 -8.28
C ALA A 141 11.03 -8.10 -8.07
N ALA A 142 11.38 -9.37 -7.90
CA ALA A 142 12.77 -9.80 -7.79
C ALA A 142 13.39 -9.97 -9.17
N ALA A 143 14.72 -9.80 -9.26
CA ALA A 143 15.47 -10.07 -10.48
C ALA A 143 15.59 -11.59 -10.74
N ALA A 144 15.81 -12.34 -9.68
CA ALA A 144 15.77 -13.80 -9.64
C ALA A 144 15.23 -14.20 -8.28
N GLY A 145 14.41 -15.26 -8.21
CA GLY A 145 13.88 -15.73 -6.94
C GLY A 145 12.52 -15.18 -6.56
N ASP A 146 12.25 -15.09 -5.26
CA ASP A 146 10.94 -14.79 -4.68
C ASP A 146 10.88 -13.37 -4.09
N ALA A 147 10.10 -12.49 -4.73
CA ALA A 147 9.82 -11.14 -4.24
C ALA A 147 9.26 -11.15 -2.81
N GLY A 148 8.48 -12.17 -2.44
CA GLY A 148 7.96 -12.33 -1.09
C GLY A 148 9.04 -12.55 -0.04
N ARG A 149 10.18 -13.14 -0.40
CA ARG A 149 11.33 -13.31 0.50
C ARG A 149 12.00 -11.96 0.82
N ILE A 150 12.15 -11.10 -0.19
CA ILE A 150 12.71 -9.75 -0.01
C ILE A 150 11.82 -8.93 0.95
N LEU A 151 10.49 -9.10 0.86
CA LEU A 151 9.51 -8.43 1.70
C LEU A 151 9.19 -9.18 3.01
N ALA A 152 10.02 -10.15 3.42
CA ALA A 152 9.78 -10.88 4.66
C ALA A 152 9.72 -9.94 5.89
N PRO A 153 8.86 -10.23 6.89
CA PRO A 153 8.79 -9.45 8.12
C PRO A 153 10.16 -9.32 8.79
N GLY A 154 10.51 -8.11 9.23
CA GLY A 154 11.82 -7.83 9.84
C GLY A 154 13.00 -7.82 8.88
N GLY A 155 12.79 -8.12 7.60
CA GLY A 155 13.81 -8.04 6.55
C GLY A 155 14.22 -6.60 6.22
N ALA A 156 15.27 -6.46 5.41
CA ALA A 156 15.81 -5.16 5.01
C ALA A 156 14.76 -4.30 4.30
N ALA A 157 13.96 -4.90 3.42
CA ALA A 157 12.91 -4.19 2.70
C ALA A 157 11.80 -3.69 3.63
N ALA A 158 11.31 -4.51 4.55
CA ALA A 158 10.28 -4.07 5.48
C ALA A 158 10.75 -2.89 6.34
N ARG A 159 12.00 -2.92 6.81
CA ARG A 159 12.59 -1.83 7.62
C ARG A 159 12.86 -0.57 6.82
N LEU A 160 13.15 -0.68 5.54
CA LEU A 160 13.38 0.48 4.67
C LEU A 160 12.07 1.13 4.19
N LEU A 161 11.06 0.31 3.88
CA LEU A 161 9.83 0.76 3.24
C LEU A 161 8.72 1.11 4.24
N ALA A 162 8.85 0.72 5.50
CA ALA A 162 7.91 1.03 6.57
C ALA A 162 8.64 1.63 7.77
N ASN A 163 8.00 2.58 8.44
CA ASN A 163 8.48 3.08 9.72
C ASN A 163 7.91 2.22 10.86
N PRO A 164 8.72 1.35 11.52
CA PRO A 164 8.21 0.42 12.52
C PRO A 164 7.64 1.10 13.78
N HIS A 165 7.95 2.38 13.99
CA HIS A 165 7.45 3.14 15.15
C HIS A 165 6.06 3.75 14.91
N SER A 166 5.70 4.03 13.66
CA SER A 166 4.46 4.71 13.30
C SER A 166 3.58 3.93 12.33
N GLU A 167 4.09 2.85 11.73
CA GLU A 167 3.37 2.07 10.74
C GLU A 167 3.34 0.59 11.10
N SER A 168 2.24 -0.06 10.80
CA SER A 168 2.17 -1.51 10.64
C SER A 168 2.56 -1.88 9.20
N ALA A 169 3.19 -3.02 9.02
CA ALA A 169 3.57 -3.51 7.70
C ALA A 169 3.08 -4.95 7.53
N ARG A 170 2.41 -5.22 6.39
CA ARG A 170 1.91 -6.54 6.04
C ARG A 170 2.35 -6.93 4.63
N ARG A 171 2.95 -8.10 4.50
CA ARG A 171 3.26 -8.70 3.21
C ARG A 171 2.01 -9.34 2.60
N VAL A 172 1.80 -9.14 1.30
CA VAL A 172 0.76 -9.81 0.52
C VAL A 172 1.40 -10.41 -0.73
N VAL A 173 1.13 -11.69 -0.96
CA VAL A 173 1.56 -12.43 -2.16
C VAL A 173 0.31 -12.76 -2.96
N GLY A 174 0.35 -12.56 -4.28
CA GLY A 174 -0.81 -12.72 -5.15
C GLY A 174 -1.69 -11.48 -5.21
N ALA A 175 -3.00 -11.66 -5.28
CA ALA A 175 -3.95 -10.56 -5.41
C ALA A 175 -4.03 -9.70 -4.15
N LEU A 176 -4.04 -8.39 -4.32
CA LEU A 176 -4.18 -7.44 -3.24
C LEU A 176 -5.64 -7.44 -2.73
N PRO A 177 -5.93 -7.78 -1.46
CA PRO A 177 -7.31 -7.87 -0.97
C PRO A 177 -8.04 -6.52 -0.88
N VAL A 178 -9.36 -6.57 -0.76
CA VAL A 178 -10.24 -5.46 -0.41
C VAL A 178 -11.26 -5.99 0.62
N PRO A 179 -11.30 -5.49 1.86
CA PRO A 179 -10.46 -4.44 2.47
C PRO A 179 -9.00 -4.88 2.68
N LEU A 180 -8.12 -3.92 2.78
CA LEU A 180 -6.69 -4.13 2.99
C LEU A 180 -6.21 -3.59 4.34
N LEU A 181 -6.74 -2.43 4.76
CA LEU A 181 -6.45 -1.77 6.02
C LEU A 181 -7.51 -2.12 7.09
N GLY A 182 -8.14 -3.28 7.00
CA GLY A 182 -9.14 -3.77 7.95
C GLY A 182 -8.64 -3.71 9.40
N ASP A 183 -9.58 -3.80 10.36
CA ASP A 183 -9.21 -3.94 11.77
C ASP A 183 -8.34 -5.19 11.90
N GLU A 184 -7.05 -5.02 12.14
CA GLU A 184 -6.25 -6.10 12.68
C GLU A 184 -6.87 -6.45 14.04
N PRO A 185 -7.14 -7.73 14.35
CA PRO A 185 -7.51 -8.08 15.71
C PRO A 185 -6.35 -7.60 16.61
N GLU A 186 -6.66 -6.74 17.54
CA GLU A 186 -5.78 -6.37 18.65
C GLU A 186 -5.35 -7.67 19.33
N GLY A 187 -4.15 -8.18 19.00
CA GLY A 187 -3.71 -9.42 19.65
C GLY A 187 -2.70 -10.28 18.91
N ALA A 188 -2.19 -9.87 17.76
CA ALA A 188 -1.06 -10.60 17.14
C ALA A 188 0.31 -10.05 17.61
N ASP A 189 0.43 -9.67 18.87
CA ASP A 189 1.73 -9.55 19.52
C ASP A 189 2.28 -10.96 19.71
N GLY A 190 3.19 -11.33 18.81
CA GLY A 190 4.00 -12.53 18.95
C GLY A 190 4.70 -12.52 20.30
N GLY A 191 4.23 -13.38 21.21
CA GLY A 191 4.78 -13.55 22.53
C GLY A 191 6.29 -13.67 22.46
N ALA A 192 6.97 -12.71 23.08
CA ALA A 192 8.38 -12.85 23.38
C ALA A 192 8.55 -14.11 24.25
N PRO A 193 9.44 -15.06 23.90
CA PRO A 193 9.74 -16.19 24.77
C PRO A 193 10.34 -15.63 26.05
N GLY A 194 9.66 -15.92 27.16
CA GLY A 194 10.09 -15.55 28.49
C GLY A 194 11.52 -16.05 28.74
N GLY A 195 12.44 -15.12 28.92
CA GLY A 195 13.78 -15.41 29.43
C GLY A 195 13.70 -15.89 30.86
N GLU A 196 13.84 -17.18 31.08
CA GLU A 196 14.16 -17.73 32.40
C GLU A 196 15.48 -17.14 32.87
N ARG A 197 15.41 -16.31 33.91
CA ARG A 197 16.57 -15.95 34.72
C ARG A 197 16.85 -17.10 35.67
N ARG A 198 18.00 -17.70 35.56
CA ARG A 198 18.71 -18.37 36.67
C ARG A 198 19.90 -17.53 37.05
#